data_68cb64a8e2f35ab87265cddf6c64d5fd
#
_entry.id   68cb64a8e2f35ab87265cddf6c64d5fd
#
_cell.length_a   1.000
_cell.length_b   1.000
_cell.length_c   1.000
_cell.angle_alpha   90.00
_cell.angle_beta   90.00
_cell.angle_gamma   90.00
#
_symmetry.space_group_name_H-M   'P 1'
#
loop_
_entity.id
_entity.type
_entity.pdbx_description
1 polymer ?
#
loop_
_entity_poly.entity_id
_entity_poly.type
_entity_poly.pdbx_seq_one_letter_code
_entity_poly.pdbx_strand_id
1 'polypeptide(L)'
;MLALLALVLALAGFSACSGSDEPGATQSPGVVRVAGGLISGTEVDGVRAYLGIPYAAPPVGDLRWRPPQSPDSWEGVRTCVRYGPSCPQPLGDGLSFFPLGETDEDCLYLNVWTPGAVAEGDGTGGAAEGTTDGAADGAADGAAEGAAEGAADGAAPLPVMVWIHGGGFSTGSGSLDVYSGIGLARLGAVVVTINYRLGPLGFLAHPALSAEDPSGASGNYGLLDQIAALEWVRENVAAFGGDPENVTVFGESAGGMSICDLMVSPPAEGLFARAIVQSGPFDSSGAGMDAVRPLAEAEETGRELSRRLGCDEAPDELAALRAVPVGRLLRAAERTVPRGPGGLGFVPVVDGVVLPGDPAALFAAGELHDVDLLVGANADEADLFLLGMRGATAAQLTRYVRRLYEPDDDAVLELFPDDEHGSRKAALSKAVTVMGFLAPARFAAASVAEAGADAYLYHFARVPPAVGDLGAFHGLEIPYVFGNPVLVLDVTGGVDGELSRAMMRYWVSFARDGDPNDGVGAAAGTGSETASGDDEAADAALPSWPAYDPAS
;
A
#
# COMPACT_ATOMS: atom_id res chain seq x y z
N MET A 1 16.71 1.21 24.93
CA MET A 1 15.81 2.37 24.73
C MET A 1 16.57 3.66 24.48
N LEU A 2 17.49 4.09 25.33
CA LEU A 2 18.32 5.28 25.04
C LEU A 2 19.20 5.10 23.78
N ALA A 3 19.68 3.90 23.47
CA ALA A 3 20.49 3.64 22.28
C ALA A 3 19.67 3.61 20.97
N LEU A 4 18.44 3.12 20.97
CA LEU A 4 17.56 3.15 19.80
C LEU A 4 16.95 4.54 19.59
N LEU A 5 16.56 5.23 20.68
CA LEU A 5 16.10 6.61 20.63
C LEU A 5 17.26 7.58 20.29
N ALA A 6 18.48 7.29 20.76
CA ALA A 6 19.69 8.05 20.40
C ALA A 6 20.12 7.77 18.94
N LEU A 7 19.85 6.59 18.40
CA LEU A 7 20.12 6.29 16.99
C LEU A 7 19.13 7.03 16.07
N VAL A 8 17.88 7.13 16.45
CA VAL A 8 16.85 7.93 15.72
C VAL A 8 17.14 9.42 15.82
N LEU A 9 17.63 9.92 16.96
CA LEU A 9 17.99 11.34 17.17
C LEU A 9 19.37 11.70 16.61
N ALA A 10 20.31 10.76 16.51
CA ALA A 10 21.63 11.00 15.92
C ALA A 10 21.62 11.04 14.38
N LEU A 11 20.63 10.43 13.74
CA LEU A 11 20.47 10.45 12.28
C LEU A 11 19.72 11.69 11.78
N ALA A 12 19.05 12.44 12.66
CA ALA A 12 18.46 13.74 12.31
C ALA A 12 19.50 14.87 12.20
N GLY A 13 20.77 14.61 12.47
CA GLY A 13 21.87 15.61 12.51
C GLY A 13 22.83 15.61 11.32
N PHE A 14 22.66 14.76 10.32
CA PHE A 14 23.49 14.77 9.12
C PHE A 14 22.67 15.12 7.89
N SER A 15 22.40 16.40 7.75
CA SER A 15 21.98 17.00 6.49
C SER A 15 23.08 17.90 5.96
N ALA A 16 23.21 17.89 4.65
CA ALA A 16 24.05 18.72 3.81
C ALA A 16 25.51 18.28 3.65
N CYS A 17 25.71 17.31 2.76
CA CYS A 17 26.83 17.38 1.83
C CYS A 17 26.27 17.38 0.41
N SER A 18 26.27 18.58 -0.17
CA SER A 18 26.22 18.77 -1.61
C SER A 18 27.48 18.15 -2.23
N GLY A 19 27.30 17.05 -2.92
CA GLY A 19 28.33 16.39 -3.70
C GLY A 19 27.64 15.71 -4.87
N SER A 20 27.68 16.41 -6.00
CA SER A 20 27.35 15.91 -7.32
C SER A 20 28.26 14.74 -7.69
N ASP A 21 27.69 13.53 -7.78
CA ASP A 21 28.14 12.51 -8.72
C ASP A 21 26.89 11.66 -9.02
N GLU A 22 26.18 12.04 -10.09
CA GLU A 22 25.18 11.20 -10.71
C GLU A 22 25.90 10.01 -11.37
N PRO A 23 25.53 8.75 -11.06
CA PRO A 23 25.90 7.63 -11.92
C PRO A 23 25.15 7.79 -13.25
N GLY A 24 25.90 7.77 -14.33
CA GLY A 24 25.57 8.04 -15.71
C GLY A 24 24.14 7.81 -16.12
N ALA A 25 23.44 8.86 -16.42
CA ALA A 25 22.14 8.86 -17.09
C ALA A 25 22.31 8.28 -18.50
N THR A 26 21.99 7.02 -18.67
CA THR A 26 21.85 6.37 -19.97
C THR A 26 20.40 6.42 -20.40
N GLN A 27 20.14 7.15 -21.47
CA GLN A 27 18.91 7.23 -22.28
C GLN A 27 17.63 7.56 -21.49
N SER A 28 16.95 8.64 -21.89
CA SER A 28 15.58 8.92 -21.42
C SER A 28 14.71 7.70 -21.71
N PRO A 29 14.10 7.07 -20.70
CA PRO A 29 13.14 5.99 -20.93
C PRO A 29 12.04 6.48 -21.86
N GLY A 30 11.47 5.59 -22.66
CA GLY A 30 10.48 5.93 -23.69
C GLY A 30 9.38 6.83 -23.11
N VAL A 31 8.91 7.77 -23.90
CA VAL A 31 7.76 8.59 -23.54
C VAL A 31 6.51 7.70 -23.59
N VAL A 32 5.74 7.69 -22.52
CA VAL A 32 4.50 6.91 -22.40
C VAL A 32 3.30 7.84 -22.45
N ARG A 33 2.24 7.42 -23.14
CA ARG A 33 0.97 8.14 -23.18
C ARG A 33 0.00 7.58 -22.14
N VAL A 34 -0.47 8.44 -21.26
CA VAL A 34 -1.55 8.17 -20.31
C VAL A 34 -2.74 9.10 -20.61
N ALA A 35 -3.89 8.88 -20.01
CA ALA A 35 -5.12 9.67 -20.24
C ALA A 35 -4.89 11.18 -20.09
N GLY A 36 -4.11 11.62 -19.11
CA GLY A 36 -3.78 13.03 -18.89
C GLY A 36 -2.82 13.66 -19.91
N GLY A 37 -2.00 12.88 -20.64
CA GLY A 37 -1.00 13.38 -21.59
C GLY A 37 0.22 12.47 -21.73
N LEU A 38 1.33 13.03 -22.20
CA LEU A 38 2.61 12.29 -22.32
C LEU A 38 3.42 12.44 -21.02
N ILE A 39 4.05 11.36 -20.61
CA ILE A 39 4.97 11.34 -19.45
C ILE A 39 6.33 10.73 -19.83
N SER A 40 7.39 11.14 -19.14
CA SER A 40 8.70 10.51 -19.19
C SER A 40 9.16 10.15 -17.79
N GLY A 41 9.79 8.99 -17.64
CA GLY A 41 10.32 8.50 -16.36
C GLY A 41 11.84 8.49 -16.31
N THR A 42 12.37 7.59 -15.50
CA THR A 42 13.79 7.27 -15.38
C THR A 42 13.99 5.76 -15.48
N GLU A 43 15.20 5.32 -15.70
CA GLU A 43 15.56 3.91 -15.65
C GLU A 43 16.63 3.69 -14.57
N VAL A 44 16.36 2.74 -13.68
CA VAL A 44 17.26 2.35 -12.59
C VAL A 44 17.38 0.84 -12.61
N ASP A 45 18.59 0.33 -12.76
CA ASP A 45 18.90 -1.10 -12.67
C ASP A 45 18.03 -2.00 -13.61
N GLY A 46 17.77 -1.55 -14.82
CA GLY A 46 16.95 -2.27 -15.80
C GLY A 46 15.44 -2.22 -15.55
N VAL A 47 14.99 -1.33 -14.67
CA VAL A 47 13.59 -1.06 -14.38
C VAL A 47 13.25 0.38 -14.75
N ARG A 48 12.20 0.61 -15.52
CA ARG A 48 11.67 1.94 -15.79
C ARG A 48 10.77 2.36 -14.64
N ALA A 49 11.01 3.57 -14.12
CA ALA A 49 10.24 4.16 -13.03
C ALA A 49 9.63 5.49 -13.48
N TYR A 50 8.34 5.64 -13.23
CA TYR A 50 7.57 6.85 -13.47
C TYR A 50 6.97 7.29 -12.14
N LEU A 51 7.49 8.37 -11.56
CA LEU A 51 7.18 8.79 -10.20
C LEU A 51 6.39 10.10 -10.18
N GLY A 52 5.35 10.19 -9.34
CA GLY A 52 4.54 11.38 -9.18
C GLY A 52 3.61 11.64 -10.36
N ILE A 53 2.93 10.60 -10.85
CA ILE A 53 1.87 10.74 -11.88
C ILE A 53 0.57 11.12 -11.17
N PRO A 54 -0.09 12.23 -11.52
CA PRO A 54 -1.39 12.57 -10.95
C PRO A 54 -2.47 11.64 -11.52
N TYR A 55 -3.22 11.00 -10.63
CA TYR A 55 -4.37 10.17 -11.02
C TYR A 55 -5.70 10.88 -10.79
N ALA A 56 -5.70 11.97 -9.99
CA ALA A 56 -6.87 12.81 -9.76
C ALA A 56 -6.46 14.29 -9.66
N ALA A 57 -7.45 15.18 -9.79
CA ALA A 57 -7.28 16.59 -9.56
C ALA A 57 -6.95 16.88 -8.09
N PRO A 58 -6.17 17.94 -7.79
CA PRO A 58 -5.87 18.34 -6.42
C PRO A 58 -7.13 18.51 -5.57
N PRO A 59 -7.31 17.77 -4.46
CA PRO A 59 -8.52 17.84 -3.63
C PRO A 59 -8.50 19.05 -2.68
N VAL A 60 -8.31 20.25 -3.23
CA VAL A 60 -8.13 21.51 -2.50
C VAL A 60 -9.34 22.45 -2.64
N GLY A 61 -9.51 23.38 -1.70
CA GLY A 61 -10.57 24.37 -1.74
C GLY A 61 -11.96 23.73 -1.81
N ASP A 62 -12.72 24.00 -2.87
CA ASP A 62 -14.07 23.45 -3.05
C ASP A 62 -14.08 21.93 -3.33
N LEU A 63 -12.95 21.35 -3.73
CA LEU A 63 -12.79 19.89 -3.91
C LEU A 63 -12.42 19.15 -2.62
N ARG A 64 -12.09 19.87 -1.54
CA ARG A 64 -11.91 19.23 -0.22
C ARG A 64 -13.21 18.55 0.20
N TRP A 65 -13.12 17.26 0.58
CA TRP A 65 -14.27 16.41 0.91
C TRP A 65 -15.29 16.27 -0.23
N ARG A 66 -14.77 16.12 -1.45
CA ARG A 66 -15.53 15.62 -2.60
C ARG A 66 -14.90 14.35 -3.15
N PRO A 67 -15.67 13.52 -3.85
CA PRO A 67 -15.11 12.43 -4.65
C PRO A 67 -14.00 12.95 -5.56
N PRO A 68 -12.93 12.17 -5.79
CA PRO A 68 -11.84 12.56 -6.67
C PRO A 68 -12.37 12.85 -8.07
N GLN A 69 -11.77 13.84 -8.72
CA GLN A 69 -12.10 14.25 -10.10
C GLN A 69 -10.91 13.91 -11.00
N SER A 70 -11.16 13.67 -12.28
CA SER A 70 -10.08 13.45 -13.25
C SER A 70 -9.10 14.62 -13.24
N PRO A 71 -7.79 14.37 -13.34
CA PRO A 71 -6.80 15.44 -13.42
C PRO A 71 -6.94 16.22 -14.73
N ASP A 72 -6.53 17.50 -14.72
CA ASP A 72 -6.42 18.26 -15.94
C ASP A 72 -5.41 17.62 -16.91
N SER A 73 -5.73 17.57 -18.18
CA SER A 73 -4.79 17.16 -19.22
C SER A 73 -3.69 18.21 -19.40
N TRP A 74 -2.51 17.75 -19.80
CA TRP A 74 -1.34 18.63 -20.05
C TRP A 74 -0.83 18.50 -21.48
N GLU A 75 -0.26 19.61 -21.96
CA GLU A 75 0.47 19.64 -23.23
C GLU A 75 1.95 19.28 -23.02
N GLY A 76 2.58 18.73 -24.06
CA GLY A 76 3.99 18.33 -24.01
C GLY A 76 4.22 17.06 -23.18
N VAL A 77 5.46 16.87 -22.72
CA VAL A 77 5.88 15.71 -21.93
C VAL A 77 6.11 16.13 -20.49
N ARG A 78 5.32 15.56 -19.57
CA ARG A 78 5.50 15.74 -18.12
C ARG A 78 6.63 14.83 -17.62
N THR A 79 7.60 15.40 -16.94
CA THR A 79 8.72 14.64 -16.34
C THR A 79 8.28 14.03 -15.01
N CYS A 80 8.23 12.69 -14.95
CA CYS A 80 7.80 11.90 -13.79
C CYS A 80 8.98 11.11 -13.21
N VAL A 81 9.96 11.83 -12.65
CA VAL A 81 11.21 11.26 -12.08
C VAL A 81 11.35 11.51 -10.58
N ARG A 82 10.34 12.10 -9.95
CA ARG A 82 10.29 12.37 -8.51
C ARG A 82 8.91 12.07 -7.98
N TYR A 83 8.86 11.57 -6.75
CA TYR A 83 7.60 11.39 -6.04
C TYR A 83 6.83 12.70 -5.91
N GLY A 84 5.50 12.61 -6.00
CA GLY A 84 4.60 13.69 -5.61
C GLY A 84 4.57 13.87 -4.08
N PRO A 85 3.98 14.99 -3.59
CA PRO A 85 3.82 15.22 -2.16
C PRO A 85 3.02 14.10 -1.49
N SER A 86 3.35 13.80 -0.24
CA SER A 86 2.55 12.94 0.63
C SER A 86 1.31 13.69 1.11
N CYS A 87 0.23 12.99 1.41
CA CYS A 87 -0.97 13.62 1.96
C CYS A 87 -0.72 14.21 3.35
N PRO A 88 -1.37 15.34 3.71
CA PRO A 88 -1.18 15.98 4.99
C PRO A 88 -1.53 15.05 6.14
N GLN A 89 -0.63 14.96 7.10
CA GLN A 89 -0.71 14.06 8.23
C GLN A 89 -0.01 14.65 9.44
N PRO A 90 -0.29 14.19 10.67
CA PRO A 90 0.39 14.66 11.85
C PRO A 90 1.88 14.33 11.83
N LEU A 91 2.72 15.29 12.15
CA LEU A 91 4.16 15.11 12.23
C LEU A 91 4.54 14.63 13.64
N GLY A 92 5.27 13.53 13.76
CA GLY A 92 5.99 13.18 14.98
C GLY A 92 5.24 12.37 16.02
N ASP A 93 4.21 11.61 15.67
CA ASP A 93 3.48 10.72 16.58
C ASP A 93 4.19 9.37 16.89
N GLY A 94 5.40 9.19 16.36
CA GLY A 94 6.23 8.00 16.65
C GLY A 94 5.81 6.73 15.91
N LEU A 95 4.76 6.76 15.11
CA LEU A 95 4.34 5.63 14.26
C LEU A 95 4.93 5.72 12.84
N SER A 96 5.38 6.90 12.41
CA SER A 96 6.11 7.04 11.15
C SER A 96 7.58 6.68 11.35
N PHE A 97 7.95 5.46 10.99
CA PHE A 97 9.34 5.00 11.04
C PHE A 97 10.18 5.50 9.88
N PHE A 98 9.55 6.08 8.86
CA PHE A 98 10.19 6.52 7.64
C PHE A 98 10.05 8.03 7.49
N PRO A 99 11.11 8.72 7.01
CA PRO A 99 11.02 10.14 6.73
C PRO A 99 10.01 10.37 5.59
N LEU A 100 8.98 11.14 5.88
CA LEU A 100 8.08 11.66 4.86
C LEU A 100 8.79 12.81 4.13
N GLY A 101 8.60 12.88 2.82
CA GLY A 101 9.00 14.03 2.01
C GLY A 101 8.13 15.26 2.27
N GLU A 102 7.95 16.07 1.25
CA GLU A 102 7.00 17.20 1.27
C GLU A 102 5.57 16.69 1.47
N THR A 103 4.74 17.46 2.18
CA THR A 103 3.31 17.15 2.39
C THR A 103 2.46 18.29 1.86
N ASP A 104 1.45 17.97 1.04
CA ASP A 104 0.49 18.94 0.48
C ASP A 104 -0.90 18.29 0.35
N GLU A 105 -1.97 19.08 0.31
CA GLU A 105 -3.30 18.57 -0.04
C GLU A 105 -3.37 18.12 -1.51
N ASP A 106 -2.56 18.69 -2.41
CA ASP A 106 -2.32 18.16 -3.75
C ASP A 106 -1.41 16.93 -3.67
N CYS A 107 -1.99 15.80 -3.26
CA CYS A 107 -1.25 14.57 -2.94
C CYS A 107 -1.74 13.33 -3.69
N LEU A 108 -2.73 13.44 -4.57
CA LEU A 108 -3.31 12.30 -5.28
C LEU A 108 -2.45 11.87 -6.47
N TYR A 109 -1.32 11.29 -6.13
CA TYR A 109 -0.28 10.81 -7.04
C TYR A 109 -0.05 9.32 -6.89
N LEU A 110 0.37 8.68 -7.98
CA LEU A 110 0.84 7.31 -8.01
C LEU A 110 2.20 7.20 -8.67
N ASN A 111 2.84 6.05 -8.50
CA ASN A 111 4.14 5.73 -9.06
C ASN A 111 4.05 4.39 -9.76
N VAL A 112 4.78 4.21 -10.87
CA VAL A 112 4.76 2.98 -11.66
C VAL A 112 6.20 2.52 -11.90
N TRP A 113 6.47 1.23 -11.66
CA TRP A 113 7.69 0.54 -12.04
C TRP A 113 7.35 -0.59 -13.00
N THR A 114 8.09 -0.69 -14.09
CA THR A 114 7.92 -1.76 -15.09
C THR A 114 9.29 -2.25 -15.56
N PRO A 115 9.46 -3.54 -15.89
CA PRO A 115 10.70 -4.04 -16.48
C PRO A 115 11.13 -3.18 -17.66
N GLY A 116 12.43 -2.87 -17.75
CA GLY A 116 13.02 -2.23 -18.92
C GLY A 116 12.89 -3.16 -20.14
N ALA A 117 12.92 -2.62 -21.34
CA ALA A 117 13.07 -3.47 -22.52
C ALA A 117 14.40 -4.21 -22.39
N VAL A 118 14.37 -5.55 -22.45
CA VAL A 118 15.61 -6.32 -22.59
C VAL A 118 16.25 -5.86 -23.89
N ALA A 119 17.42 -5.22 -23.81
CA ALA A 119 18.19 -4.92 -24.99
C ALA A 119 18.45 -6.27 -25.70
N GLU A 120 17.85 -6.45 -26.88
CA GLU A 120 18.20 -7.60 -27.71
C GLU A 120 19.72 -7.62 -27.85
N GLY A 121 20.33 -8.71 -27.38
CA GLY A 121 21.78 -8.86 -27.40
C GLY A 121 22.30 -8.60 -28.80
N ASP A 122 23.24 -7.70 -28.90
CA ASP A 122 24.01 -7.36 -30.10
C ASP A 122 24.49 -8.65 -30.79
N GLY A 123 23.66 -9.07 -31.76
CA GLY A 123 23.98 -10.17 -32.64
C GLY A 123 25.20 -9.78 -33.49
N THR A 124 26.35 -10.15 -32.99
CA THR A 124 27.64 -10.00 -33.67
C THR A 124 27.61 -10.50 -35.10
N GLY A 125 27.98 -9.64 -36.01
CA GLY A 125 28.81 -10.03 -37.11
C GLY A 125 28.15 -10.22 -38.46
N GLY A 126 28.33 -9.24 -39.27
CA GLY A 126 28.16 -9.33 -40.70
C GLY A 126 28.62 -8.04 -41.38
N ALA A 127 29.92 -7.87 -41.47
CA ALA A 127 30.47 -6.82 -42.32
C ALA A 127 30.06 -7.05 -43.78
N ALA A 128 29.36 -6.11 -44.37
CA ALA A 128 29.29 -5.94 -45.81
C ALA A 128 29.49 -4.48 -46.14
N GLU A 129 30.69 -4.18 -46.64
CA GLU A 129 31.03 -2.92 -47.30
C GLU A 129 30.13 -2.74 -48.52
N GLY A 130 29.58 -1.58 -48.72
CA GLY A 130 28.83 -1.20 -49.89
C GLY A 130 28.68 0.31 -49.99
N THR A 131 29.60 0.91 -50.74
CA THR A 131 29.70 2.32 -51.13
C THR A 131 28.50 2.86 -51.90
N THR A 132 28.21 4.12 -51.72
CA THR A 132 28.22 5.32 -52.57
C THR A 132 26.93 6.15 -52.61
N ASP A 133 27.17 7.42 -52.38
CA ASP A 133 26.65 8.66 -52.99
C ASP A 133 25.15 8.79 -53.40
N GLY A 134 24.60 9.91 -52.95
CA GLY A 134 23.40 10.49 -53.56
C GLY A 134 22.78 11.61 -52.73
N ALA A 135 23.04 12.82 -53.17
CA ALA A 135 22.69 14.08 -52.55
C ALA A 135 21.22 14.45 -52.57
N ALA A 136 20.83 15.19 -51.54
CA ALA A 136 20.05 16.46 -51.47
C ALA A 136 18.58 16.54 -51.92
N ASP A 137 17.86 17.32 -51.10
CA ASP A 137 16.67 18.12 -51.30
C ASP A 137 15.29 17.50 -51.12
N GLY A 138 14.56 18.07 -50.18
CA GLY A 138 13.12 17.95 -50.05
C GLY A 138 12.58 18.28 -48.67
N ALA A 139 12.21 19.55 -48.50
CA ALA A 139 11.71 20.11 -47.24
C ALA A 139 10.35 19.57 -46.80
N ALA A 140 10.16 19.60 -45.47
CA ALA A 140 8.96 19.91 -44.69
C ALA A 140 7.58 19.34 -45.16
N ASP A 141 7.06 18.49 -44.35
CA ASP A 141 5.72 18.46 -43.73
C ASP A 141 5.39 17.01 -43.33
N GLY A 142 5.14 16.78 -42.06
CA GLY A 142 4.73 15.45 -41.59
C GLY A 142 5.11 15.17 -40.12
N ALA A 143 4.83 16.11 -39.24
CA ALA A 143 4.92 15.86 -37.83
C ALA A 143 3.54 15.54 -37.30
N ALA A 144 3.16 14.27 -37.19
CA ALA A 144 2.16 13.76 -36.25
C ALA A 144 1.69 12.35 -36.65
N GLU A 145 2.55 11.35 -36.53
CA GLU A 145 2.14 9.93 -36.44
C GLU A 145 3.38 9.12 -36.04
N GLY A 146 3.60 9.03 -34.72
CA GLY A 146 4.70 8.28 -34.15
C GLY A 146 4.64 8.30 -32.63
N ALA A 147 3.59 7.75 -32.08
CA ALA A 147 3.47 7.62 -30.63
C ALA A 147 2.70 6.35 -30.30
N ALA A 148 3.36 5.22 -30.40
CA ALA A 148 3.02 3.97 -29.71
C ALA A 148 4.18 2.98 -29.88
N GLU A 149 5.33 3.25 -29.29
CA GLU A 149 6.33 2.21 -29.02
C GLU A 149 6.26 1.90 -27.52
N GLY A 150 5.17 1.23 -27.13
CA GLY A 150 5.01 0.64 -25.82
C GLY A 150 4.57 -0.80 -25.99
N ALA A 151 5.39 -1.74 -25.64
CA ALA A 151 5.39 -3.17 -25.73
C ALA A 151 6.16 -3.68 -26.95
N ALA A 152 7.18 -4.50 -26.70
CA ALA A 152 7.80 -5.33 -27.73
C ALA A 152 6.70 -6.20 -28.37
N ASP A 153 6.54 -6.09 -29.69
CA ASP A 153 5.54 -6.85 -30.46
C ASP A 153 5.64 -8.34 -30.09
N GLY A 154 4.66 -8.88 -29.34
CA GLY A 154 4.52 -10.30 -29.05
C GLY A 154 4.80 -10.77 -27.62
N ALA A 155 5.21 -9.92 -26.69
CA ALA A 155 5.31 -10.30 -25.26
C ALA A 155 3.91 -10.35 -24.61
N ALA A 156 3.65 -11.36 -23.78
CA ALA A 156 2.42 -11.41 -23.00
C ALA A 156 2.39 -10.23 -22.00
N PRO A 157 1.21 -9.60 -21.76
CA PRO A 157 1.11 -8.52 -20.78
C PRO A 157 1.45 -9.04 -19.38
N LEU A 158 2.03 -8.15 -18.56
CA LEU A 158 2.54 -8.47 -17.22
C LEU A 158 1.44 -8.35 -16.15
N PRO A 159 1.49 -9.15 -15.08
CA PRO A 159 0.63 -8.94 -13.92
C PRO A 159 0.89 -7.56 -13.33
N VAL A 160 -0.17 -6.93 -12.82
CA VAL A 160 -0.12 -5.60 -12.20
C VAL A 160 -0.32 -5.74 -10.71
N MET A 161 0.56 -5.14 -9.91
CA MET A 161 0.49 -5.15 -8.45
C MET A 161 0.33 -3.72 -7.94
N VAL A 162 -0.81 -3.40 -7.29
CA VAL A 162 -1.13 -2.05 -6.78
C VAL A 162 -1.01 -2.04 -5.26
N TRP A 163 -0.04 -1.28 -4.73
CA TRP A 163 0.22 -1.15 -3.31
C TRP A 163 -0.63 -0.05 -2.67
N ILE A 164 -1.36 -0.42 -1.61
CA ILE A 164 -2.09 0.49 -0.72
C ILE A 164 -1.37 0.49 0.63
N HIS A 165 -0.79 1.64 0.99
CA HIS A 165 0.01 1.76 2.20
C HIS A 165 -0.83 1.75 3.48
N GLY A 166 -0.23 1.30 4.58
CA GLY A 166 -0.80 1.36 5.92
C GLY A 166 -0.63 2.72 6.60
N GLY A 167 -0.75 2.70 7.93
CA GLY A 167 -0.60 3.87 8.78
C GLY A 167 -1.90 4.32 9.47
N GLY A 168 -2.83 3.38 9.71
CA GLY A 168 -4.07 3.62 10.49
C GLY A 168 -4.96 4.69 9.87
N PHE A 169 -5.05 4.76 8.56
CA PHE A 169 -5.81 5.76 7.78
C PHE A 169 -5.41 7.22 8.08
N SER A 170 -4.35 7.44 8.83
CA SER A 170 -3.97 8.76 9.34
C SER A 170 -2.57 9.20 8.96
N THR A 171 -1.70 8.24 8.60
CA THR A 171 -0.30 8.46 8.23
C THR A 171 0.08 7.54 7.05
N GLY A 172 1.27 7.74 6.50
CA GLY A 172 1.79 6.92 5.42
C GLY A 172 1.88 7.66 4.08
N SER A 173 2.48 7.01 3.11
CA SER A 173 2.62 7.49 1.73
C SER A 173 3.07 6.34 0.83
N GLY A 174 2.53 6.26 -0.38
CA GLY A 174 3.03 5.37 -1.44
C GLY A 174 4.42 5.76 -1.98
N SER A 175 4.96 6.86 -1.48
CA SER A 175 6.27 7.41 -1.89
C SER A 175 7.41 7.08 -0.92
N LEU A 176 7.21 6.15 0.02
CA LEU A 176 8.28 5.72 0.91
C LEU A 176 9.26 4.79 0.18
N ASP A 177 10.56 4.98 0.41
CA ASP A 177 11.63 4.20 -0.26
C ASP A 177 11.48 2.68 -0.05
N VAL A 178 10.92 2.25 1.09
CA VAL A 178 10.66 0.83 1.37
C VAL A 178 9.68 0.21 0.38
N TYR A 179 8.82 1.00 -0.25
CA TYR A 179 7.84 0.58 -1.25
C TYR A 179 8.34 0.71 -2.70
N SER A 180 9.63 0.97 -2.93
CA SER A 180 10.18 0.96 -4.28
C SER A 180 9.88 -0.36 -4.98
N GLY A 181 9.19 -0.30 -6.13
CA GLY A 181 8.75 -1.46 -6.87
C GLY A 181 9.83 -2.19 -7.68
N ILE A 182 11.09 -1.75 -7.60
CA ILE A 182 12.20 -2.27 -8.43
C ILE A 182 12.37 -3.78 -8.26
N GLY A 183 12.33 -4.30 -7.01
CA GLY A 183 12.50 -5.72 -6.72
C GLY A 183 11.44 -6.60 -7.39
N LEU A 184 10.18 -6.24 -7.24
CA LEU A 184 9.04 -6.96 -7.82
C LEU A 184 8.98 -6.80 -9.35
N ALA A 185 9.31 -5.61 -9.87
CA ALA A 185 9.34 -5.36 -11.31
C ALA A 185 10.40 -6.22 -12.01
N ARG A 186 11.57 -6.45 -11.40
CA ARG A 186 12.59 -7.38 -11.93
C ARG A 186 12.10 -8.83 -12.03
N LEU A 187 11.10 -9.20 -11.25
CA LEU A 187 10.46 -10.52 -11.31
C LEU A 187 9.31 -10.57 -12.32
N GLY A 188 9.10 -9.52 -13.10
CA GLY A 188 8.15 -9.51 -14.22
C GLY A 188 6.75 -9.02 -13.83
N ALA A 189 6.62 -8.10 -12.90
CA ALA A 189 5.37 -7.42 -12.59
C ALA A 189 5.44 -5.92 -12.97
N VAL A 190 4.30 -5.31 -13.29
CA VAL A 190 4.13 -3.86 -13.23
C VAL A 190 3.69 -3.52 -11.82
N VAL A 191 4.46 -2.69 -11.11
CA VAL A 191 4.17 -2.32 -9.73
C VAL A 191 3.69 -0.88 -9.68
N VAL A 192 2.60 -0.64 -8.98
CA VAL A 192 2.03 0.69 -8.76
C VAL A 192 1.94 0.93 -7.26
N THR A 193 2.35 2.12 -6.79
CA THR A 193 2.09 2.57 -5.42
C THR A 193 1.27 3.84 -5.45
N ILE A 194 0.30 3.97 -4.55
CA ILE A 194 -0.64 5.10 -4.56
C ILE A 194 -0.60 5.89 -3.26
N ASN A 195 -0.85 7.20 -3.34
CA ASN A 195 -1.29 7.99 -2.20
C ASN A 195 -2.82 8.03 -2.18
N TYR A 196 -3.40 8.24 -1.02
CA TYR A 196 -4.83 8.51 -0.82
C TYR A 196 -5.00 9.47 0.36
N ARG A 197 -6.10 10.22 0.41
CA ARG A 197 -6.38 11.18 1.49
C ARG A 197 -6.49 10.49 2.85
N LEU A 198 -5.91 11.11 3.87
CA LEU A 198 -5.71 10.58 5.19
C LEU A 198 -6.48 11.35 6.27
N GLY A 199 -6.75 10.70 7.39
CA GLY A 199 -7.35 11.29 8.57
C GLY A 199 -8.63 12.09 8.25
N PRO A 200 -8.78 13.29 8.81
CA PRO A 200 -9.98 14.08 8.57
C PRO A 200 -10.13 14.59 7.13
N LEU A 201 -9.07 14.56 6.31
CA LEU A 201 -9.16 14.91 4.89
C LEU A 201 -9.73 13.76 4.06
N GLY A 202 -9.46 12.50 4.45
CA GLY A 202 -9.93 11.32 3.76
C GLY A 202 -11.21 10.70 4.33
N PHE A 203 -11.48 10.89 5.63
CA PHE A 203 -12.50 10.10 6.32
C PHE A 203 -13.42 10.94 7.24
N LEU A 204 -13.54 12.25 7.00
CA LEU A 204 -14.51 13.07 7.70
C LEU A 204 -15.92 12.87 7.14
N ALA A 205 -16.84 12.33 7.94
CA ALA A 205 -18.26 12.42 7.69
C ALA A 205 -18.86 13.62 8.43
N HIS A 206 -19.81 14.32 7.81
CA HIS A 206 -20.53 15.44 8.40
C HIS A 206 -21.91 15.58 7.74
N PRO A 207 -22.99 15.94 8.47
CA PRO A 207 -24.32 16.04 7.87
C PRO A 207 -24.42 17.03 6.70
N ALA A 208 -23.64 18.11 6.73
CA ALA A 208 -23.59 19.05 5.62
C ALA A 208 -22.91 18.46 4.38
N LEU A 209 -21.92 17.56 4.56
CA LEU A 209 -21.29 16.82 3.46
C LEU A 209 -22.24 15.76 2.91
N SER A 210 -22.92 15.00 3.78
CA SER A 210 -23.94 14.04 3.36
C SER A 210 -25.10 14.70 2.63
N ALA A 211 -25.51 15.90 3.06
CA ALA A 211 -26.55 16.67 2.38
C ALA A 211 -26.11 17.26 1.03
N GLU A 212 -24.81 17.49 0.82
CA GLU A 212 -24.25 17.96 -0.45
C GLU A 212 -24.14 16.82 -1.48
N ASP A 213 -23.93 15.58 -1.02
CA ASP A 213 -23.78 14.42 -1.89
C ASP A 213 -25.16 13.88 -2.32
N PRO A 214 -25.39 13.63 -3.64
CA PRO A 214 -26.68 13.09 -4.13
C PRO A 214 -27.08 11.74 -3.52
N SER A 215 -26.11 10.93 -3.09
CA SER A 215 -26.35 9.63 -2.44
C SER A 215 -26.64 9.74 -0.94
N GLY A 216 -26.41 10.92 -0.36
CA GLY A 216 -26.51 11.14 1.09
C GLY A 216 -25.35 10.59 1.89
N ALA A 217 -24.23 10.26 1.26
CA ALA A 217 -23.04 9.65 1.85
C ALA A 217 -21.93 10.68 2.12
N SER A 218 -21.07 10.40 3.13
CA SER A 218 -19.85 11.14 3.37
C SER A 218 -18.88 10.30 4.21
N GLY A 219 -17.58 10.64 4.19
CA GLY A 219 -16.58 10.02 5.06
C GLY A 219 -15.66 9.01 4.36
N ASN A 220 -15.90 8.66 3.10
CA ASN A 220 -15.11 7.64 2.40
C ASN A 220 -14.24 8.20 1.26
N TYR A 221 -13.80 9.46 1.36
CA TYR A 221 -13.02 10.10 0.28
C TYR A 221 -11.68 9.39 0.05
N GLY A 222 -11.05 8.86 1.11
CA GLY A 222 -9.82 8.07 0.99
C GLY A 222 -10.03 6.73 0.25
N LEU A 223 -11.15 6.03 0.48
CA LEU A 223 -11.51 4.83 -0.30
C LEU A 223 -11.84 5.19 -1.75
N LEU A 224 -12.56 6.29 -1.97
CA LEU A 224 -12.85 6.78 -3.32
C LEU A 224 -11.57 7.16 -4.07
N ASP A 225 -10.54 7.69 -3.38
CA ASP A 225 -9.23 7.95 -3.98
C ASP A 225 -8.55 6.66 -4.43
N GLN A 226 -8.62 5.59 -3.61
CA GLN A 226 -8.09 4.27 -3.96
C GLN A 226 -8.84 3.68 -5.17
N ILE A 227 -10.16 3.80 -5.21
CA ILE A 227 -10.98 3.38 -6.36
C ILE A 227 -10.57 4.15 -7.62
N ALA A 228 -10.43 5.47 -7.54
CA ALA A 228 -9.99 6.29 -8.68
C ALA A 228 -8.59 5.94 -9.17
N ALA A 229 -7.68 5.57 -8.25
CA ALA A 229 -6.36 5.09 -8.62
C ALA A 229 -6.43 3.73 -9.35
N LEU A 230 -7.31 2.83 -8.93
CA LEU A 230 -7.55 1.54 -9.62
C LEU A 230 -8.22 1.74 -10.99
N GLU A 231 -9.14 2.68 -11.11
CA GLU A 231 -9.72 3.09 -12.41
C GLU A 231 -8.64 3.64 -13.34
N TRP A 232 -7.73 4.48 -12.80
CA TRP A 232 -6.57 4.96 -13.55
C TRP A 232 -5.67 3.81 -14.01
N VAL A 233 -5.40 2.83 -13.15
CA VAL A 233 -4.63 1.63 -13.50
C VAL A 233 -5.28 0.88 -14.65
N ARG A 234 -6.58 0.58 -14.55
CA ARG A 234 -7.33 -0.10 -15.61
C ARG A 234 -7.26 0.64 -16.96
N GLU A 235 -7.31 1.96 -16.94
CA GLU A 235 -7.26 2.78 -18.16
C GLU A 235 -5.87 2.89 -18.77
N ASN A 236 -4.80 2.89 -17.96
CA ASN A 236 -3.48 3.33 -18.40
C ASN A 236 -2.38 2.26 -18.35
N VAL A 237 -2.55 1.18 -17.56
CA VAL A 237 -1.44 0.27 -17.24
C VAL A 237 -0.92 -0.52 -18.45
N ALA A 238 -1.75 -0.72 -19.48
CA ALA A 238 -1.34 -1.34 -20.74
C ALA A 238 -0.21 -0.56 -21.43
N ALA A 239 -0.15 0.77 -21.26
CA ALA A 239 0.94 1.59 -21.79
C ALA A 239 2.30 1.33 -21.11
N PHE A 240 2.30 0.66 -19.96
CA PHE A 240 3.47 0.22 -19.23
C PHE A 240 3.76 -1.29 -19.39
N GLY A 241 3.00 -1.97 -20.25
CA GLY A 241 3.10 -3.41 -20.49
C GLY A 241 2.32 -4.29 -19.50
N GLY A 242 1.51 -3.69 -18.63
CA GLY A 242 0.66 -4.41 -17.68
C GLY A 242 -0.67 -4.87 -18.30
N ASP A 243 -1.25 -5.91 -17.73
CA ASP A 243 -2.57 -6.42 -18.08
C ASP A 243 -3.63 -5.76 -17.20
N PRO A 244 -4.53 -4.92 -17.74
CA PRO A 244 -5.59 -4.28 -16.97
C PRO A 244 -6.63 -5.28 -16.40
N GLU A 245 -6.70 -6.51 -16.95
CA GLU A 245 -7.59 -7.56 -16.44
C GLU A 245 -6.89 -8.45 -15.39
N ASN A 246 -5.58 -8.30 -15.20
CA ASN A 246 -4.79 -9.05 -14.23
C ASN A 246 -4.18 -8.14 -13.16
N VAL A 247 -5.04 -7.46 -12.40
CA VAL A 247 -4.67 -6.54 -11.33
C VAL A 247 -4.80 -7.23 -9.98
N THR A 248 -3.72 -7.19 -9.19
CA THR A 248 -3.67 -7.62 -7.80
C THR A 248 -3.48 -6.39 -6.91
N VAL A 249 -4.40 -6.14 -5.99
CA VAL A 249 -4.20 -5.14 -4.93
C VAL A 249 -3.45 -5.79 -3.77
N PHE A 250 -2.47 -5.09 -3.20
CA PHE A 250 -1.77 -5.58 -2.02
C PHE A 250 -1.51 -4.44 -1.04
N GLY A 251 -1.56 -4.73 0.25
CA GLY A 251 -1.45 -3.69 1.27
C GLY A 251 -1.25 -4.25 2.66
N GLU A 252 -0.71 -3.42 3.54
CA GLU A 252 -0.43 -3.78 4.93
C GLU A 252 -1.22 -2.90 5.88
N SER A 253 -1.61 -3.45 7.08
CA SER A 253 -2.30 -2.71 8.12
C SER A 253 -3.58 -2.04 7.59
N ALA A 254 -3.73 -0.73 7.73
CA ALA A 254 -4.85 0.03 7.15
C ALA A 254 -4.98 -0.13 5.62
N GLY A 255 -3.88 -0.41 4.90
CA GLY A 255 -3.92 -0.77 3.49
C GLY A 255 -4.58 -2.13 3.26
N GLY A 256 -4.30 -3.11 4.10
CA GLY A 256 -4.99 -4.41 4.10
C GLY A 256 -6.46 -4.28 4.47
N MET A 257 -6.80 -3.46 5.48
CA MET A 257 -8.20 -3.12 5.83
C MET A 257 -8.92 -2.48 4.65
N SER A 258 -8.30 -1.50 3.99
CA SER A 258 -8.83 -0.89 2.76
C SER A 258 -9.14 -1.92 1.68
N ILE A 259 -8.27 -2.92 1.50
CA ILE A 259 -8.50 -3.99 0.50
C ILE A 259 -9.74 -4.81 0.86
N CYS A 260 -9.93 -5.17 2.14
CA CYS A 260 -11.15 -5.86 2.57
C CYS A 260 -12.40 -4.99 2.37
N ASP A 261 -12.30 -3.66 2.62
CA ASP A 261 -13.36 -2.71 2.31
C ASP A 261 -13.68 -2.67 0.80
N LEU A 262 -12.64 -2.65 -0.05
CA LEU A 262 -12.79 -2.66 -1.51
C LEU A 262 -13.37 -3.98 -2.03
N MET A 263 -13.09 -5.13 -1.40
CA MET A 263 -13.65 -6.42 -1.77
C MET A 263 -15.18 -6.53 -1.56
N VAL A 264 -15.77 -5.62 -0.78
CA VAL A 264 -17.22 -5.54 -0.54
C VAL A 264 -17.84 -4.23 -1.06
N SER A 265 -17.03 -3.35 -1.65
CA SER A 265 -17.45 -2.02 -2.14
C SER A 265 -17.99 -2.10 -3.56
N PRO A 266 -19.28 -1.83 -3.81
CA PRO A 266 -19.84 -1.91 -5.16
C PRO A 266 -19.11 -1.06 -6.20
N PRO A 267 -18.62 0.17 -5.90
CA PRO A 267 -17.81 0.93 -6.85
C PRO A 267 -16.45 0.30 -7.23
N ALA A 268 -15.94 -0.64 -6.44
CA ALA A 268 -14.67 -1.31 -6.70
C ALA A 268 -14.81 -2.63 -7.48
N GLU A 269 -16.04 -3.08 -7.75
CA GLU A 269 -16.31 -4.33 -8.44
C GLU A 269 -15.63 -4.38 -9.83
N GLY A 270 -14.86 -5.45 -10.06
CA GLY A 270 -14.15 -5.69 -11.32
C GLY A 270 -12.94 -4.78 -11.56
N LEU A 271 -12.45 -4.03 -10.55
CA LEU A 271 -11.22 -3.25 -10.67
C LEU A 271 -9.94 -4.06 -10.39
N PHE A 272 -10.07 -5.21 -9.74
CA PHE A 272 -8.97 -6.13 -9.48
C PHE A 272 -9.48 -7.57 -9.42
N ALA A 273 -8.61 -8.51 -9.76
CA ALA A 273 -8.90 -9.94 -9.79
C ALA A 273 -8.38 -10.66 -8.55
N ARG A 274 -7.38 -10.07 -7.85
CA ARG A 274 -6.72 -10.69 -6.70
C ARG A 274 -6.39 -9.69 -5.61
N ALA A 275 -6.29 -10.19 -4.38
CA ALA A 275 -5.98 -9.39 -3.20
C ALA A 275 -4.89 -10.06 -2.35
N ILE A 276 -3.92 -9.27 -1.85
CA ILE A 276 -2.96 -9.70 -0.84
C ILE A 276 -3.11 -8.79 0.38
N VAL A 277 -3.54 -9.35 1.50
CA VAL A 277 -3.81 -8.62 2.75
C VAL A 277 -2.77 -8.98 3.79
N GLN A 278 -1.92 -8.00 4.13
CA GLN A 278 -0.83 -8.17 5.09
C GLN A 278 -1.20 -7.50 6.42
N SER A 279 -1.34 -8.28 7.49
CA SER A 279 -1.54 -7.78 8.87
C SER A 279 -2.65 -6.74 9.02
N GLY A 280 -3.73 -6.88 8.27
CA GLY A 280 -4.78 -5.87 8.24
C GLY A 280 -6.08 -6.31 7.58
N PRO A 281 -6.61 -7.53 7.85
CA PRO A 281 -8.01 -7.76 7.55
C PRO A 281 -8.87 -6.86 8.45
N PHE A 282 -10.13 -6.92 8.41
CA PHE A 282 -11.03 -6.17 9.30
C PHE A 282 -10.89 -6.62 10.76
N ASP A 283 -11.30 -5.79 11.71
CA ASP A 283 -11.47 -6.21 13.09
C ASP A 283 -12.80 -6.94 13.27
N SER A 284 -12.77 -8.26 13.15
CA SER A 284 -13.92 -9.13 13.45
C SER A 284 -14.10 -9.42 14.93
N SER A 285 -13.14 -9.00 15.78
CA SER A 285 -13.08 -9.42 17.18
C SER A 285 -13.64 -8.39 18.16
N GLY A 286 -14.04 -7.20 17.68
CA GLY A 286 -14.35 -6.07 18.57
C GLY A 286 -13.14 -5.61 19.39
N ALA A 287 -11.92 -5.88 18.90
CA ALA A 287 -10.66 -5.59 19.59
C ALA A 287 -10.35 -4.09 19.74
N GLY A 288 -11.32 -3.24 19.46
CA GLY A 288 -11.20 -1.79 19.64
C GLY A 288 -10.31 -1.11 18.58
N MET A 289 -9.92 -1.82 17.54
CA MET A 289 -9.44 -1.23 16.30
C MET A 289 -10.65 -1.12 15.35
N ASP A 290 -11.66 -0.31 15.75
CA ASP A 290 -12.84 -0.07 14.90
C ASP A 290 -12.37 0.42 13.53
N ALA A 291 -12.22 -0.52 12.59
CA ALA A 291 -11.72 -0.26 11.25
C ALA A 291 -12.76 0.46 10.39
N VAL A 292 -14.03 0.44 10.80
CA VAL A 292 -15.14 1.16 10.16
C VAL A 292 -16.08 1.75 11.21
N ARG A 293 -16.85 2.78 10.84
CA ARG A 293 -17.87 3.38 11.72
C ARG A 293 -19.21 3.55 11.01
N PRO A 294 -20.34 3.39 11.70
CA PRO A 294 -21.64 3.78 11.17
C PRO A 294 -21.66 5.28 10.82
N LEU A 295 -22.31 5.65 9.70
CA LEU A 295 -22.38 7.04 9.22
C LEU A 295 -22.87 8.02 10.30
N ALA A 296 -23.90 7.65 11.06
CA ALA A 296 -24.46 8.52 12.10
C ALA A 296 -23.46 8.85 13.22
N GLU A 297 -22.60 7.91 13.61
CA GLU A 297 -21.54 8.12 14.61
C GLU A 297 -20.39 8.94 14.04
N ALA A 298 -20.00 8.68 12.79
CA ALA A 298 -18.98 9.43 12.09
C ALA A 298 -19.42 10.89 11.87
N GLU A 299 -20.69 11.14 11.55
CA GLU A 299 -21.27 12.48 11.44
C GLU A 299 -21.27 13.25 12.79
N GLU A 300 -21.56 12.57 13.92
CA GLU A 300 -21.47 13.22 15.23
C GLU A 300 -20.03 13.62 15.57
N THR A 301 -19.08 12.76 15.19
CA THR A 301 -17.64 13.10 15.27
C THR A 301 -17.32 14.33 14.42
N GLY A 302 -17.88 14.42 13.22
CA GLY A 302 -17.73 15.60 12.35
C GLY A 302 -18.32 16.87 12.95
N ARG A 303 -19.51 16.79 13.55
CA ARG A 303 -20.11 17.94 14.28
C ARG A 303 -19.22 18.39 15.43
N GLU A 304 -18.65 17.45 16.20
CA GLU A 304 -17.72 17.81 17.28
C GLU A 304 -16.46 18.49 16.74
N LEU A 305 -15.93 18.03 15.62
CA LEU A 305 -14.79 18.68 14.97
C LEU A 305 -15.15 20.10 14.51
N SER A 306 -16.32 20.29 13.89
CA SER A 306 -16.85 21.60 13.47
C SER A 306 -16.96 22.56 14.65
N ARG A 307 -17.54 22.12 15.78
CA ARG A 307 -17.62 22.92 17.04
C ARG A 307 -16.24 23.32 17.54
N ARG A 308 -15.27 22.41 17.57
CA ARG A 308 -13.88 22.71 17.99
C ARG A 308 -13.19 23.72 17.09
N LEU A 309 -13.55 23.74 15.83
CA LEU A 309 -13.06 24.68 14.84
C LEU A 309 -13.84 26.00 14.84
N GLY A 310 -14.99 26.08 15.55
CA GLY A 310 -15.87 27.24 15.55
C GLY A 310 -16.51 27.51 14.19
N CYS A 311 -16.77 26.44 13.42
CA CYS A 311 -17.40 26.52 12.11
C CYS A 311 -18.92 26.34 12.19
N ASP A 312 -19.43 25.70 13.24
CA ASP A 312 -20.83 25.37 13.48
C ASP A 312 -21.75 26.57 13.62
N GLU A 313 -21.21 27.74 14.00
CA GLU A 313 -21.97 28.99 14.06
C GLU A 313 -21.90 29.83 12.77
N ALA A 314 -21.16 29.36 11.74
CA ALA A 314 -21.03 30.08 10.48
C ALA A 314 -22.33 29.99 9.66
N PRO A 315 -22.72 31.05 8.91
CA PRO A 315 -23.88 30.99 8.01
C PRO A 315 -23.81 29.89 6.95
N ASP A 316 -22.60 29.52 6.53
CA ASP A 316 -22.28 28.39 5.70
C ASP A 316 -21.18 27.60 6.41
N GLU A 317 -21.59 26.58 7.15
CA GLU A 317 -20.72 25.74 7.96
C GLU A 317 -19.71 24.99 7.08
N LEU A 318 -20.15 24.47 5.92
CA LEU A 318 -19.29 23.69 5.05
C LEU A 318 -18.22 24.57 4.37
N ALA A 319 -18.59 25.76 3.91
CA ALA A 319 -17.61 26.71 3.39
C ALA A 319 -16.61 27.14 4.46
N ALA A 320 -17.06 27.33 5.73
CA ALA A 320 -16.18 27.64 6.84
C ALA A 320 -15.21 26.48 7.13
N LEU A 321 -15.67 25.23 7.12
CA LEU A 321 -14.84 24.02 7.28
C LEU A 321 -13.80 23.90 6.15
N ARG A 322 -14.20 24.08 4.88
CA ARG A 322 -13.29 24.06 3.72
C ARG A 322 -12.21 25.14 3.80
N ALA A 323 -12.51 26.26 4.39
CA ALA A 323 -11.55 27.37 4.57
C ALA A 323 -10.55 27.16 5.74
N VAL A 324 -10.73 26.13 6.57
CA VAL A 324 -9.81 25.87 7.69
C VAL A 324 -8.44 25.46 7.16
N PRO A 325 -7.34 26.14 7.60
CA PRO A 325 -5.99 25.71 7.25
C PRO A 325 -5.71 24.28 7.74
N VAL A 326 -5.09 23.45 6.88
CA VAL A 326 -4.83 22.03 7.14
C VAL A 326 -4.21 21.75 8.50
N GLY A 327 -3.13 22.44 8.85
CA GLY A 327 -2.48 22.23 10.15
C GLY A 327 -3.37 22.54 11.36
N ARG A 328 -4.39 23.42 11.21
CA ARG A 328 -5.41 23.65 12.25
C ARG A 328 -6.43 22.52 12.29
N LEU A 329 -6.84 22.04 11.12
CA LEU A 329 -7.75 20.90 10.97
C LEU A 329 -7.16 19.64 11.63
N LEU A 330 -5.93 19.27 11.27
CA LEU A 330 -5.24 18.09 11.82
C LEU A 330 -5.13 18.17 13.37
N ARG A 331 -4.69 19.31 13.91
CA ARG A 331 -4.61 19.48 15.38
C ARG A 331 -5.96 19.42 16.10
N ALA A 332 -7.02 19.88 15.47
CA ALA A 332 -8.37 19.78 16.03
C ALA A 332 -8.87 18.33 15.96
N ALA A 333 -8.62 17.64 14.87
CA ALA A 333 -8.98 16.25 14.65
C ALA A 333 -8.33 15.32 15.70
N GLU A 334 -7.04 15.49 15.99
CA GLU A 334 -6.35 14.73 17.05
C GLU A 334 -6.97 14.88 18.44
N ARG A 335 -7.56 16.04 18.71
CA ARG A 335 -8.26 16.31 19.99
C ARG A 335 -9.69 15.79 19.98
N THR A 336 -10.29 15.62 18.81
CA THR A 336 -11.66 15.12 18.66
C THR A 336 -11.68 13.60 18.74
N VAL A 337 -10.82 12.94 18.00
CA VAL A 337 -10.62 11.48 18.04
C VAL A 337 -9.14 11.22 18.29
N PRO A 338 -8.72 11.11 19.57
CA PRO A 338 -7.33 10.81 19.88
C PRO A 338 -6.95 9.44 19.33
N ARG A 339 -5.84 9.39 18.62
CA ARG A 339 -5.18 8.14 18.27
C ARG A 339 -4.45 7.61 19.50
N GLY A 340 -4.46 6.32 19.67
CA GLY A 340 -3.80 5.68 20.80
C GLY A 340 -4.06 4.19 20.79
N PRO A 341 -3.59 3.46 21.81
CA PRO A 341 -3.89 2.02 21.89
C PRO A 341 -5.40 1.78 21.80
N GLY A 342 -5.86 1.18 20.69
CA GLY A 342 -7.27 0.88 20.43
C GLY A 342 -8.07 1.94 19.69
N GLY A 343 -7.45 2.99 19.09
CA GLY A 343 -8.19 3.97 18.28
C GLY A 343 -7.43 4.39 17.03
N LEU A 344 -8.01 4.18 15.85
CA LEU A 344 -7.41 4.55 14.56
C LEU A 344 -7.67 6.01 14.14
N GLY A 345 -8.55 6.74 14.83
CA GLY A 345 -8.89 8.12 14.50
C GLY A 345 -10.08 8.23 13.55
N PHE A 346 -9.90 8.91 12.41
CA PHE A 346 -10.85 8.95 11.31
C PHE A 346 -10.62 7.73 10.42
N VAL A 347 -11.64 6.91 10.25
CA VAL A 347 -11.61 5.61 9.55
C VAL A 347 -12.73 5.54 8.52
N PRO A 348 -12.75 4.55 7.61
CA PRO A 348 -13.86 4.31 6.69
C PRO A 348 -15.23 4.27 7.37
N VAL A 349 -16.27 4.61 6.62
CA VAL A 349 -17.62 4.80 7.13
C VAL A 349 -18.58 3.86 6.41
N VAL A 350 -19.38 3.12 7.18
CA VAL A 350 -20.51 2.36 6.64
C VAL A 350 -21.60 3.37 6.27
N ASP A 351 -21.56 3.81 5.01
CA ASP A 351 -22.40 4.88 4.46
C ASP A 351 -23.55 4.36 3.60
N GLY A 352 -23.58 3.04 3.33
CA GLY A 352 -24.59 2.39 2.50
C GLY A 352 -24.35 2.55 0.98
N VAL A 353 -23.26 3.18 0.57
CA VAL A 353 -22.93 3.47 -0.84
C VAL A 353 -21.54 2.94 -1.20
N VAL A 354 -20.49 3.49 -0.59
CA VAL A 354 -19.11 3.01 -0.78
C VAL A 354 -18.88 1.76 0.07
N LEU A 355 -19.34 1.77 1.32
CA LEU A 355 -19.41 0.60 2.17
C LEU A 355 -20.88 0.30 2.52
N PRO A 356 -21.47 -0.72 1.87
CA PRO A 356 -22.90 -1.03 2.03
C PRO A 356 -23.22 -1.61 3.41
N GLY A 357 -22.24 -2.15 4.12
CA GLY A 357 -22.35 -2.76 5.43
C GLY A 357 -21.00 -2.88 6.12
N ASP A 358 -21.00 -3.47 7.30
CA ASP A 358 -19.78 -3.86 8.00
C ASP A 358 -19.03 -4.94 7.19
N PRO A 359 -17.76 -4.73 6.81
CA PRO A 359 -17.03 -5.65 5.95
C PRO A 359 -16.92 -7.06 6.52
N ALA A 360 -16.70 -7.22 7.83
CA ALA A 360 -16.64 -8.54 8.46
C ALA A 360 -17.99 -9.28 8.36
N ALA A 361 -19.08 -8.55 8.54
CA ALA A 361 -20.42 -9.14 8.40
C ALA A 361 -20.72 -9.54 6.95
N LEU A 362 -20.28 -8.73 5.96
CA LEU A 362 -20.44 -9.04 4.53
C LEU A 362 -19.59 -10.26 4.13
N PHE A 363 -18.34 -10.36 4.60
CA PHE A 363 -17.50 -11.54 4.42
C PHE A 363 -18.15 -12.79 5.01
N ALA A 364 -18.68 -12.71 6.25
CA ALA A 364 -19.41 -13.82 6.88
C ALA A 364 -20.66 -14.25 6.11
N ALA A 365 -21.29 -13.32 5.39
CA ALA A 365 -22.48 -13.59 4.57
C ALA A 365 -22.12 -14.09 3.14
N GLY A 366 -20.84 -14.08 2.75
CA GLY A 366 -20.40 -14.37 1.39
C GLY A 366 -20.75 -13.25 0.39
N GLU A 367 -21.05 -12.06 0.88
CA GLU A 367 -21.39 -10.86 0.07
C GLU A 367 -20.11 -10.10 -0.28
N LEU A 368 -19.21 -10.73 -1.05
CA LEU A 368 -17.93 -10.18 -1.47
C LEU A 368 -17.71 -10.43 -2.98
N HIS A 369 -16.82 -9.65 -3.58
CA HIS A 369 -16.42 -9.82 -4.98
C HIS A 369 -15.68 -11.16 -5.16
N ASP A 370 -15.79 -11.74 -6.36
CA ASP A 370 -15.08 -12.96 -6.76
C ASP A 370 -13.58 -12.62 -6.98
N VAL A 371 -12.81 -12.72 -5.90
CA VAL A 371 -11.39 -12.30 -5.83
C VAL A 371 -10.59 -13.33 -5.05
N ASP A 372 -9.52 -13.88 -5.64
CA ASP A 372 -8.59 -14.75 -4.93
C ASP A 372 -7.83 -13.97 -3.86
N LEU A 373 -7.59 -14.61 -2.71
CA LEU A 373 -7.03 -13.96 -1.53
C LEU A 373 -5.76 -14.65 -1.02
N LEU A 374 -4.68 -13.89 -0.88
CA LEU A 374 -3.52 -14.25 -0.05
C LEU A 374 -3.53 -13.35 1.19
N VAL A 375 -3.64 -13.92 2.39
CA VAL A 375 -3.76 -13.15 3.63
C VAL A 375 -2.86 -13.70 4.72
N GLY A 376 -2.42 -12.86 5.63
CA GLY A 376 -1.64 -13.33 6.77
C GLY A 376 -1.27 -12.22 7.74
N ALA A 377 -0.45 -12.61 8.73
CA ALA A 377 0.00 -11.69 9.77
C ALA A 377 1.36 -12.13 10.35
N ASN A 378 1.97 -11.24 11.11
CA ASN A 378 3.24 -11.46 11.77
C ASN A 378 3.06 -12.13 13.14
N ALA A 379 4.09 -12.81 13.62
CA ALA A 379 4.03 -13.59 14.87
C ALA A 379 3.91 -12.73 16.15
N ASP A 380 4.39 -11.48 16.11
CA ASP A 380 4.51 -10.61 17.27
C ASP A 380 3.97 -9.18 16.97
N GLU A 381 2.82 -9.10 16.26
CA GLU A 381 2.18 -7.84 15.80
C GLU A 381 2.10 -6.78 16.89
N ALA A 382 1.64 -7.18 18.07
CA ALA A 382 1.33 -6.26 19.16
C ALA A 382 2.58 -5.63 19.80
N ASP A 383 3.77 -6.18 19.62
CA ASP A 383 4.97 -5.69 20.28
C ASP A 383 5.33 -4.28 19.84
N LEU A 384 5.04 -3.92 18.60
CA LEU A 384 5.16 -2.54 18.11
C LEU A 384 4.22 -1.59 18.84
N PHE A 385 2.93 -1.92 18.90
CA PHE A 385 1.90 -1.08 19.54
C PHE A 385 2.11 -0.96 21.04
N LEU A 386 2.63 -2.00 21.68
CA LEU A 386 2.93 -2.02 23.11
C LEU A 386 4.27 -1.37 23.49
N LEU A 387 5.07 -0.89 22.50
CA LEU A 387 6.32 -0.17 22.77
C LEU A 387 6.13 1.00 23.74
N GLY A 388 5.12 1.81 23.52
CA GLY A 388 4.74 2.93 24.38
C GLY A 388 4.30 2.50 25.79
N MET A 389 3.91 1.23 25.96
CA MET A 389 3.45 0.64 27.21
C MET A 389 4.51 -0.22 27.92
N ARG A 390 5.78 -0.17 27.50
CA ARG A 390 6.87 -0.98 28.10
C ARG A 390 7.00 -0.81 29.62
N GLY A 391 6.63 0.34 30.16
CA GLY A 391 6.60 0.63 31.60
C GLY A 391 5.26 0.32 32.27
N ALA A 392 4.26 -0.17 31.55
CA ALA A 392 2.95 -0.46 32.11
C ALA A 392 3.01 -1.68 33.04
N THR A 393 2.26 -1.61 34.13
CA THR A 393 2.06 -2.73 35.04
C THR A 393 1.16 -3.79 34.39
N ALA A 394 1.26 -5.05 34.85
CA ALA A 394 0.36 -6.12 34.42
C ALA A 394 -1.12 -5.72 34.55
N ALA A 395 -1.48 -5.02 35.64
CA ALA A 395 -2.86 -4.54 35.84
C ALA A 395 -3.31 -3.49 34.81
N GLN A 396 -2.40 -2.64 34.31
CA GLN A 396 -2.71 -1.67 33.25
C GLN A 396 -2.90 -2.38 31.91
N LEU A 397 -2.04 -3.34 31.59
CA LEU A 397 -2.16 -4.16 30.38
C LEU A 397 -3.43 -5.01 30.40
N THR A 398 -3.73 -5.70 31.53
CA THR A 398 -4.98 -6.46 31.68
C THR A 398 -6.20 -5.57 31.46
N ARG A 399 -6.20 -4.35 32.01
CA ARG A 399 -7.32 -3.39 31.80
C ARG A 399 -7.43 -2.95 30.34
N TYR A 400 -6.29 -2.83 29.64
CA TYR A 400 -6.28 -2.54 28.20
C TYR A 400 -6.95 -3.66 27.41
N VAL A 401 -6.52 -4.92 27.59
CA VAL A 401 -7.10 -6.09 26.92
C VAL A 401 -8.58 -6.26 27.27
N ARG A 402 -8.96 -6.07 28.54
CA ARG A 402 -10.37 -6.11 28.94
C ARG A 402 -11.23 -5.10 28.17
N ARG A 403 -10.73 -3.90 27.95
CA ARG A 403 -11.46 -2.89 27.17
C ARG A 403 -11.58 -3.27 25.69
N LEU A 404 -10.56 -3.93 25.12
CA LEU A 404 -10.59 -4.35 23.72
C LEU A 404 -11.59 -5.47 23.45
N TYR A 405 -11.79 -6.38 24.42
CA TYR A 405 -12.53 -7.63 24.19
C TYR A 405 -13.79 -7.76 25.04
N GLU A 406 -14.30 -6.68 25.61
CA GLU A 406 -15.56 -6.68 26.36
C GLU A 406 -16.75 -7.02 25.42
N PRO A 407 -17.69 -7.95 25.74
CA PRO A 407 -17.85 -8.59 27.05
C PRO A 407 -17.07 -9.90 27.27
N ASP A 408 -16.32 -10.39 26.30
CA ASP A 408 -15.65 -11.71 26.33
C ASP A 408 -14.24 -11.68 26.92
N ASP A 409 -13.88 -10.57 27.57
CA ASP A 409 -12.53 -10.29 28.10
C ASP A 409 -11.97 -11.35 29.06
N ASP A 410 -12.81 -11.94 29.93
CA ASP A 410 -12.38 -13.00 30.83
C ASP A 410 -12.02 -14.29 30.05
N ALA A 411 -12.81 -14.66 29.04
CA ALA A 411 -12.54 -15.81 28.18
C ALA A 411 -11.23 -15.64 27.38
N VAL A 412 -10.99 -14.44 26.84
CA VAL A 412 -9.74 -14.12 26.15
C VAL A 412 -8.54 -14.23 27.10
N LEU A 413 -8.64 -13.68 28.32
CA LEU A 413 -7.54 -13.75 29.29
C LEU A 413 -7.24 -15.19 29.75
N GLU A 414 -8.24 -16.07 29.79
CA GLU A 414 -8.07 -17.50 30.11
C GLU A 414 -7.33 -18.25 28.99
N LEU A 415 -7.47 -17.86 27.73
CA LEU A 415 -6.76 -18.46 26.59
C LEU A 415 -5.24 -18.13 26.57
N PHE A 416 -4.81 -17.10 27.30
CA PHE A 416 -3.43 -16.62 27.30
C PHE A 416 -2.86 -16.55 28.74
N PRO A 417 -2.60 -17.70 29.39
CA PRO A 417 -2.10 -17.73 30.75
C PRO A 417 -0.61 -17.32 30.82
N ASP A 418 -0.21 -16.71 31.95
CA ASP A 418 1.13 -16.15 32.13
C ASP A 418 2.24 -17.21 32.14
N ASP A 419 1.95 -18.40 32.66
CA ASP A 419 2.89 -19.52 32.80
C ASP A 419 3.26 -20.14 31.45
N GLU A 420 2.36 -20.12 30.47
CA GLU A 420 2.65 -20.58 29.11
C GLU A 420 3.47 -19.56 28.31
N HIS A 421 3.33 -18.27 28.62
CA HIS A 421 3.98 -17.17 27.89
C HIS A 421 5.15 -16.51 28.64
N GLY A 422 5.49 -17.01 29.82
CA GLY A 422 6.61 -16.54 30.65
C GLY A 422 6.36 -15.23 31.39
N SER A 423 5.39 -14.42 30.98
CA SER A 423 4.98 -13.21 31.70
C SER A 423 3.60 -12.73 31.26
N ARG A 424 2.88 -12.02 32.16
CA ARG A 424 1.60 -11.38 31.81
C ARG A 424 1.72 -10.44 30.60
N LYS A 425 2.84 -9.77 30.44
CA LYS A 425 3.06 -8.88 29.29
C LYS A 425 3.13 -9.64 27.98
N ALA A 426 3.89 -10.72 27.94
CA ALA A 426 4.01 -11.56 26.75
C ALA A 426 2.66 -12.24 26.42
N ALA A 427 1.93 -12.73 27.45
CA ALA A 427 0.60 -13.28 27.28
C ALA A 427 -0.38 -12.28 26.66
N LEU A 428 -0.38 -11.02 27.14
CA LEU A 428 -1.24 -9.98 26.60
C LEU A 428 -0.82 -9.51 25.20
N SER A 429 0.49 -9.46 24.92
CA SER A 429 0.98 -9.20 23.56
C SER A 429 0.49 -10.28 22.59
N LYS A 430 0.59 -11.54 23.01
CA LYS A 430 0.11 -12.67 22.21
C LYS A 430 -1.40 -12.65 22.02
N ALA A 431 -2.17 -12.30 23.05
CA ALA A 431 -3.62 -12.13 22.93
C ALA A 431 -4.00 -11.09 21.86
N VAL A 432 -3.37 -9.92 21.89
CA VAL A 432 -3.63 -8.86 20.89
C VAL A 432 -3.19 -9.30 19.50
N THR A 433 -2.04 -9.97 19.36
CA THR A 433 -1.56 -10.50 18.07
C THR A 433 -2.55 -11.53 17.49
N VAL A 434 -2.97 -12.50 18.30
CA VAL A 434 -3.86 -13.57 17.82
C VAL A 434 -5.25 -13.03 17.51
N MET A 435 -5.84 -12.29 18.43
CA MET A 435 -7.23 -11.82 18.29
C MET A 435 -7.37 -10.67 17.30
N GLY A 436 -6.39 -9.76 17.24
CA GLY A 436 -6.44 -8.60 16.36
C GLY A 436 -5.95 -8.83 14.93
N PHE A 437 -5.19 -9.90 14.69
CA PHE A 437 -4.54 -10.10 13.38
C PHE A 437 -4.67 -11.54 12.85
N LEU A 438 -4.21 -12.55 13.61
CA LEU A 438 -4.15 -13.93 13.10
C LEU A 438 -5.55 -14.56 12.94
N ALA A 439 -6.44 -14.37 13.92
CA ALA A 439 -7.81 -14.89 13.83
C ALA A 439 -8.62 -14.19 12.74
N PRO A 440 -8.59 -12.85 12.59
CA PRO A 440 -9.17 -12.15 11.46
C PRO A 440 -8.61 -12.59 10.09
N ALA A 441 -7.29 -12.81 9.97
CA ALA A 441 -6.70 -13.32 8.74
C ALA A 441 -7.24 -14.71 8.37
N ARG A 442 -7.34 -15.60 9.35
CA ARG A 442 -7.94 -16.93 9.15
C ARG A 442 -9.42 -16.84 8.79
N PHE A 443 -10.16 -15.93 9.43
CA PHE A 443 -11.57 -15.71 9.12
C PHE A 443 -11.75 -15.20 7.68
N ALA A 444 -10.94 -14.24 7.23
CA ALA A 444 -10.98 -13.74 5.86
C ALA A 444 -10.70 -14.85 4.83
N ALA A 445 -9.64 -15.66 5.07
CA ALA A 445 -9.33 -16.81 4.20
C ALA A 445 -10.47 -17.81 4.14
N ALA A 446 -11.10 -18.13 5.29
CA ALA A 446 -12.24 -19.04 5.35
C ALA A 446 -13.45 -18.49 4.58
N SER A 447 -13.80 -17.21 4.77
CA SER A 447 -14.94 -16.58 4.08
C SER A 447 -14.77 -16.58 2.56
N VAL A 448 -13.57 -16.28 2.06
CA VAL A 448 -13.26 -16.30 0.62
C VAL A 448 -13.34 -17.73 0.06
N ALA A 449 -12.75 -18.71 0.75
CA ALA A 449 -12.80 -20.12 0.34
C ALA A 449 -14.23 -20.67 0.36
N GLU A 450 -15.06 -20.31 1.35
CA GLU A 450 -16.47 -20.68 1.43
C GLU A 450 -17.30 -20.01 0.31
N ALA A 451 -16.92 -18.82 -0.14
CA ALA A 451 -17.55 -18.14 -1.27
C ALA A 451 -17.13 -18.74 -2.62
N GLY A 452 -16.08 -19.58 -2.67
CA GLY A 452 -15.69 -20.36 -3.85
C GLY A 452 -14.46 -19.83 -4.60
N ALA A 453 -13.80 -18.78 -4.10
CA ALA A 453 -12.53 -18.30 -4.62
C ALA A 453 -11.33 -18.96 -3.90
N ASP A 454 -10.15 -18.91 -4.49
CA ASP A 454 -8.94 -19.47 -3.90
C ASP A 454 -8.41 -18.57 -2.78
N ALA A 455 -8.03 -19.19 -1.66
CA ALA A 455 -7.45 -18.49 -0.53
C ALA A 455 -6.12 -19.15 -0.09
N TYR A 456 -5.17 -18.31 0.33
CA TYR A 456 -3.87 -18.74 0.87
C TYR A 456 -3.59 -17.97 2.15
N LEU A 457 -3.06 -18.68 3.17
CA LEU A 457 -2.79 -18.11 4.49
C LEU A 457 -1.29 -18.20 4.81
N TYR A 458 -0.68 -17.08 5.24
CA TYR A 458 0.71 -17.06 5.71
C TYR A 458 0.82 -16.61 7.18
N HIS A 459 1.96 -16.98 7.78
CA HIS A 459 2.37 -16.50 9.09
C HIS A 459 3.85 -16.14 9.05
N PHE A 460 4.17 -14.86 9.12
CA PHE A 460 5.56 -14.38 9.10
C PHE A 460 6.14 -14.40 10.52
N ALA A 461 7.16 -15.23 10.74
CA ALA A 461 7.77 -15.44 12.07
C ALA A 461 9.29 -15.19 12.09
N ARG A 462 9.85 -14.60 11.03
CA ARG A 462 11.28 -14.27 10.99
C ARG A 462 11.59 -13.11 11.92
N VAL A 463 12.53 -13.33 12.83
CA VAL A 463 13.08 -12.30 13.74
C VAL A 463 14.56 -12.10 13.38
N PRO A 464 14.90 -11.04 12.62
CA PRO A 464 16.29 -10.70 12.35
C PRO A 464 17.01 -10.27 13.64
N PRO A 465 18.32 -10.57 13.79
CA PRO A 465 19.06 -10.18 15.00
C PRO A 465 19.00 -8.67 15.32
N ALA A 466 18.85 -7.83 14.29
CA ALA A 466 18.81 -6.39 14.44
C ALA A 466 17.55 -5.86 15.15
N VAL A 467 16.43 -6.58 15.10
CA VAL A 467 15.17 -6.14 15.73
C VAL A 467 15.02 -6.62 17.19
N GLY A 468 15.79 -7.62 17.60
CA GLY A 468 15.88 -8.09 18.99
C GLY A 468 14.53 -8.47 19.60
N ASP A 469 14.25 -7.92 20.80
CA ASP A 469 13.06 -8.23 21.60
C ASP A 469 11.72 -7.73 21.01
N LEU A 470 11.72 -7.13 19.82
CA LEU A 470 10.50 -6.73 19.14
C LEU A 470 9.83 -7.88 18.39
N GLY A 471 10.54 -9.00 18.24
CA GLY A 471 9.99 -10.13 17.51
C GLY A 471 9.70 -9.81 16.04
N ALA A 472 8.84 -10.60 15.43
CA ALA A 472 8.27 -10.34 14.11
C ALA A 472 7.12 -9.34 14.25
N PHE A 473 7.45 -8.06 14.48
CA PHE A 473 6.50 -7.00 14.78
C PHE A 473 5.71 -6.56 13.53
N HIS A 474 4.66 -5.77 13.75
CA HIS A 474 3.79 -5.22 12.71
C HIS A 474 4.56 -4.47 11.61
N GLY A 475 4.37 -4.86 10.34
CA GLY A 475 5.03 -4.29 9.17
C GLY A 475 6.46 -4.76 8.92
N LEU A 476 7.01 -5.70 9.72
CA LEU A 476 8.38 -6.21 9.53
C LEU A 476 8.55 -7.01 8.23
N GLU A 477 7.51 -7.60 7.69
CA GLU A 477 7.54 -8.36 6.45
C GLU A 477 7.65 -7.48 5.19
N ILE A 478 7.28 -6.20 5.27
CA ILE A 478 7.26 -5.27 4.12
C ILE A 478 8.61 -5.19 3.40
N PRO A 479 9.75 -4.96 4.09
CA PRO A 479 11.06 -4.96 3.45
C PRO A 479 11.35 -6.26 2.67
N TYR A 480 10.86 -7.40 3.15
CA TYR A 480 11.05 -8.69 2.47
C TYR A 480 10.20 -8.80 1.21
N VAL A 481 8.96 -8.31 1.25
CA VAL A 481 8.04 -8.33 0.09
C VAL A 481 8.53 -7.43 -1.04
N PHE A 482 9.13 -6.28 -0.72
CA PHE A 482 9.66 -5.36 -1.73
C PHE A 482 11.14 -5.59 -2.07
N GLY A 483 11.87 -6.35 -1.26
CA GLY A 483 13.31 -6.54 -1.41
C GLY A 483 14.15 -5.29 -1.07
N ASN A 484 13.57 -4.33 -0.34
CA ASN A 484 14.20 -3.06 -0.03
C ASN A 484 14.75 -3.04 1.40
N PRO A 485 16.04 -2.78 1.60
CA PRO A 485 16.61 -2.66 2.95
C PRO A 485 16.09 -1.40 3.66
N VAL A 486 15.94 -1.48 4.98
CA VAL A 486 15.54 -0.33 5.80
C VAL A 486 16.46 -0.21 7.00
N LEU A 487 16.95 1.02 7.27
CA LEU A 487 17.77 1.40 8.44
C LEU A 487 18.74 0.33 8.95
N VAL A 488 18.26 -0.58 9.80
CA VAL A 488 19.04 -1.63 10.47
C VAL A 488 18.78 -3.03 9.90
N LEU A 489 17.84 -3.18 8.98
CA LEU A 489 17.44 -4.46 8.39
C LEU A 489 17.91 -4.51 6.93
N ASP A 490 18.89 -5.35 6.67
CA ASP A 490 19.36 -5.68 5.33
C ASP A 490 18.69 -6.99 4.88
N VAL A 491 17.81 -6.89 3.90
CA VAL A 491 17.09 -8.01 3.29
C VAL A 491 17.69 -8.42 1.95
N THR A 492 18.90 -7.96 1.61
CA THR A 492 19.52 -8.22 0.31
C THR A 492 20.46 -9.43 0.33
N GLY A 493 20.95 -9.84 1.51
CA GLY A 493 21.93 -10.92 1.65
C GLY A 493 21.62 -11.92 2.75
N GLY A 494 22.33 -13.07 2.74
CA GLY A 494 22.20 -14.13 3.74
C GLY A 494 20.78 -14.72 3.82
N VAL A 495 20.40 -15.22 4.99
CA VAL A 495 19.09 -15.83 5.23
C VAL A 495 17.94 -14.85 5.00
N ASP A 496 18.12 -13.57 5.35
CA ASP A 496 17.10 -12.56 5.15
C ASP A 496 16.91 -12.24 3.66
N GLY A 497 18.00 -12.22 2.87
CA GLY A 497 17.94 -12.06 1.43
C GLY A 497 17.33 -13.28 0.71
N GLU A 498 17.60 -14.50 1.18
CA GLU A 498 16.96 -15.71 0.65
C GLU A 498 15.45 -15.69 0.91
N LEU A 499 15.04 -15.36 2.13
CA LEU A 499 13.62 -15.24 2.49
C LEU A 499 12.93 -14.14 1.68
N SER A 500 13.57 -12.97 1.53
CA SER A 500 13.04 -11.86 0.72
C SER A 500 12.80 -12.28 -0.73
N ARG A 501 13.79 -12.91 -1.37
CA ARG A 501 13.62 -13.45 -2.73
C ARG A 501 12.48 -14.46 -2.83
N ALA A 502 12.35 -15.36 -1.85
CA ALA A 502 11.26 -16.33 -1.81
C ALA A 502 9.88 -15.63 -1.69
N MET A 503 9.75 -14.67 -0.79
CA MET A 503 8.50 -13.92 -0.59
C MET A 503 8.13 -13.12 -1.84
N MET A 504 9.06 -12.38 -2.43
CA MET A 504 8.81 -11.66 -3.68
C MET A 504 8.33 -12.61 -4.80
N ARG A 505 8.91 -13.81 -4.92
CA ARG A 505 8.51 -14.81 -5.92
C ARG A 505 7.09 -15.31 -5.67
N TYR A 506 6.72 -15.65 -4.42
CA TYR A 506 5.36 -16.06 -4.09
C TYR A 506 4.34 -14.96 -4.40
N TRP A 507 4.63 -13.71 -4.05
CA TRP A 507 3.74 -12.56 -4.31
C TRP A 507 3.52 -12.34 -5.80
N VAL A 508 4.61 -12.35 -6.60
CA VAL A 508 4.51 -12.18 -8.06
C VAL A 508 3.84 -13.37 -8.73
N SER A 509 4.10 -14.63 -8.29
CA SER A 509 3.41 -15.81 -8.82
C SER A 509 1.92 -15.76 -8.56
N PHE A 510 1.52 -15.44 -7.31
CA PHE A 510 0.11 -15.24 -6.97
C PHE A 510 -0.53 -14.12 -7.80
N ALA A 511 0.15 -12.98 -7.97
CA ALA A 511 -0.34 -11.88 -8.80
C ALA A 511 -0.50 -12.28 -10.28
N ARG A 512 0.34 -13.17 -10.81
CA ARG A 512 0.28 -13.61 -12.19
C ARG A 512 -0.82 -14.63 -12.42
N ASP A 513 -0.91 -15.66 -11.57
CA ASP A 513 -1.66 -16.89 -11.87
C ASP A 513 -2.77 -17.20 -10.84
N GLY A 514 -2.85 -16.47 -9.72
CA GLY A 514 -3.74 -16.80 -8.59
C GLY A 514 -3.19 -17.91 -7.68
N ASP A 515 -2.07 -18.52 -8.06
CA ASP A 515 -1.39 -19.55 -7.29
C ASP A 515 0.03 -19.07 -6.91
N PRO A 516 0.40 -19.01 -5.62
CA PRO A 516 1.73 -18.62 -5.22
C PRO A 516 2.82 -19.63 -5.67
N ASN A 517 2.43 -20.85 -6.07
CA ASN A 517 3.34 -21.94 -6.40
C ASN A 517 3.76 -21.97 -7.87
N ASP A 518 3.00 -21.37 -8.78
CA ASP A 518 3.21 -21.55 -10.22
C ASP A 518 4.28 -20.62 -10.81
N GLY A 519 5.05 -21.19 -11.76
CA GLY A 519 5.84 -20.47 -12.75
C GLY A 519 7.19 -19.94 -12.32
N VAL A 520 7.71 -20.31 -11.18
CA VAL A 520 9.00 -19.81 -10.70
C VAL A 520 10.22 -20.42 -11.42
N GLY A 521 9.99 -21.40 -12.31
CA GLY A 521 11.06 -22.07 -13.08
C GLY A 521 11.11 -21.75 -14.56
N ALA A 522 10.16 -21.01 -15.15
CA ALA A 522 10.02 -20.91 -16.61
C ALA A 522 10.58 -19.64 -17.28
N ALA A 523 10.84 -18.57 -16.54
CA ALA A 523 11.25 -17.29 -17.14
C ALA A 523 12.78 -17.05 -17.23
N ALA A 524 13.62 -17.90 -16.62
CA ALA A 524 15.07 -17.73 -16.60
C ALA A 524 15.84 -18.50 -17.71
N GLY A 525 15.16 -19.06 -18.68
CA GLY A 525 15.73 -20.02 -19.65
C GLY A 525 16.02 -19.52 -21.06
N THR A 526 16.43 -18.26 -21.29
CA THR A 526 17.09 -17.86 -22.56
C THR A 526 18.05 -16.70 -22.36
N GLY A 527 19.15 -16.92 -21.66
CA GLY A 527 20.19 -15.90 -21.53
C GLY A 527 21.49 -16.46 -21.01
N SER A 528 22.38 -16.82 -21.93
CA SER A 528 23.85 -16.88 -21.84
C SER A 528 24.49 -17.36 -20.52
N GLU A 529 25.10 -18.54 -20.62
CA GLU A 529 26.10 -19.09 -19.68
C GLU A 529 27.27 -18.12 -19.42
N THR A 530 27.14 -17.23 -18.46
CA THR A 530 28.26 -16.62 -17.72
C THR A 530 27.75 -16.08 -16.36
N ALA A 531 27.06 -16.88 -15.56
CA ALA A 531 26.75 -16.54 -14.17
C ALA A 531 27.95 -16.91 -13.29
N SER A 532 28.48 -15.96 -12.54
CA SER A 532 29.42 -16.19 -11.45
C SER A 532 28.70 -16.96 -10.35
N GLY A 533 29.41 -17.88 -9.68
CA GLY A 533 28.90 -18.94 -8.79
C GLY A 533 28.02 -18.59 -7.59
N ASP A 534 27.44 -17.38 -7.52
CA ASP A 534 26.51 -16.95 -6.48
C ASP A 534 25.02 -17.01 -6.91
N ASP A 535 24.76 -17.24 -8.22
CA ASP A 535 23.40 -17.27 -8.78
C ASP A 535 22.73 -18.67 -8.80
N GLU A 536 23.50 -19.75 -8.55
CA GLU A 536 22.93 -21.12 -8.53
C GLU A 536 21.90 -21.37 -7.41
N ALA A 537 21.87 -20.52 -6.36
CA ALA A 537 20.86 -20.59 -5.29
C ALA A 537 19.51 -19.94 -5.68
N ALA A 538 19.48 -19.16 -6.77
CA ALA A 538 18.27 -18.43 -7.19
C ALA A 538 17.22 -19.33 -7.86
N ASP A 539 17.61 -20.50 -8.36
CA ASP A 539 16.74 -21.42 -9.12
C ASP A 539 16.19 -22.60 -8.30
N ALA A 540 16.41 -22.61 -6.97
CA ALA A 540 15.83 -23.66 -6.13
C ALA A 540 14.30 -23.55 -6.14
N ALA A 541 13.62 -24.69 -6.35
CA ALA A 541 12.17 -24.76 -6.23
C ALA A 541 11.72 -24.34 -4.83
N LEU A 542 10.75 -23.41 -4.75
CA LEU A 542 10.17 -23.02 -3.49
C LEU A 542 9.35 -24.16 -2.89
N PRO A 543 9.21 -24.25 -1.55
CA PRO A 543 8.27 -25.16 -0.91
C PRO A 543 6.84 -24.94 -1.44
N SER A 544 6.09 -26.03 -1.64
CA SER A 544 4.69 -25.93 -2.04
C SER A 544 3.87 -25.27 -0.93
N TRP A 545 3.08 -24.27 -1.30
CA TRP A 545 2.15 -23.57 -0.43
C TRP A 545 0.72 -24.02 -0.74
N PRO A 546 0.07 -24.82 0.11
CA PRO A 546 -1.27 -25.33 -0.17
C PRO A 546 -2.31 -24.22 -0.09
N ALA A 547 -3.36 -24.33 -0.90
CA ALA A 547 -4.55 -23.51 -0.72
C ALA A 547 -5.16 -23.75 0.67
N TYR A 548 -5.80 -22.73 1.22
CA TYR A 548 -6.43 -22.81 2.52
C TYR A 548 -7.65 -23.75 2.47
N ASP A 549 -7.68 -24.72 3.39
CA ASP A 549 -8.82 -25.62 3.56
C ASP A 549 -9.57 -25.23 4.85
N PRO A 550 -10.81 -24.73 4.76
CA PRO A 550 -11.60 -24.37 5.94
C PRO A 550 -11.83 -25.53 6.92
N ALA A 551 -11.70 -26.77 6.45
CA ALA A 551 -11.89 -27.96 7.27
C ALA A 551 -10.61 -28.41 8.02
N SER A 552 -9.46 -27.76 7.74
CA SER A 552 -8.15 -28.13 8.31
C SER A 552 -7.82 -27.44 9.64
#